data_5d360efd0fe10686ad954142ba87d5b3
#
_entry.id   5d360efd0fe10686ad954142ba87d5b3
#
_cell.length_a   1.000
_cell.length_b   1.000
_cell.length_c   1.000
_cell.angle_alpha   90.00
_cell.angle_beta   90.00
_cell.angle_gamma   90.00
#
_symmetry.space_group_name_H-M   'P 1'
#
loop_
_entity.id
_entity.type
_entity.pdbx_description
1 polymer ?
#
loop_
_entity_poly.entity_id
_entity_poly.type
_entity_poly.pdbx_seq_one_letter_code
_entity_poly.pdbx_strand_id
1 'polypeptide(L)'
;MNLRPWPALRHALWSLPLLLTACVGAPSIPETTWHRLPEAQRPEAMPQATDAVLAVHRFEADGLYADQALLYGLDSEARQLRAYHYHQWIDPPGILLQRRWMQALQQAGAAEQIVERSQAASDAWQLRGRILRWERVPTSTGEWQVQVALELRLQRGRELPALRKQYSEMQPARDASLEASVQAMGAALDRIQTTFLTDLAATFAAEPGP
;
A
#
# COMPACT_ATOMS: atom_id res chain seq x y z
N MET A 1 22.73 37.19 -80.64
CA MET A 1 22.72 37.47 -79.19
C MET A 1 21.97 36.27 -78.52
N ASN A 2 22.77 35.28 -78.14
CA ASN A 2 22.19 33.97 -77.62
C ASN A 2 22.13 34.03 -76.10
N LEU A 3 20.95 34.03 -75.54
CA LEU A 3 20.71 33.91 -74.12
C LEU A 3 20.64 32.39 -73.77
N ARG A 4 21.67 31.96 -73.03
CA ARG A 4 21.72 30.62 -72.43
C ARG A 4 20.78 30.54 -71.26
N PRO A 5 19.91 29.51 -71.11
CA PRO A 5 19.12 29.35 -69.88
C PRO A 5 19.95 28.74 -68.75
N TRP A 6 19.76 29.25 -67.54
CA TRP A 6 20.41 28.90 -66.30
C TRP A 6 19.89 27.55 -65.76
N PRO A 7 20.76 26.58 -65.38
CA PRO A 7 20.32 25.25 -64.95
C PRO A 7 19.98 25.14 -63.45
N ALA A 8 19.80 26.25 -62.73
CA ALA A 8 19.69 26.23 -61.24
C ALA A 8 18.26 25.93 -60.68
N LEU A 9 17.24 25.75 -61.52
CA LEU A 9 15.85 25.63 -61.01
C LEU A 9 15.32 24.19 -60.94
N ARG A 10 16.10 23.17 -61.31
CA ARG A 10 15.63 21.78 -61.38
C ARG A 10 15.87 20.95 -60.12
N HIS A 11 16.73 21.40 -59.18
CA HIS A 11 17.05 20.66 -57.97
C HIS A 11 16.29 21.14 -56.71
N ALA A 12 15.56 22.25 -56.77
CA ALA A 12 14.77 22.77 -55.64
C ALA A 12 13.44 22.07 -55.37
N LEU A 13 12.94 21.26 -56.32
CA LEU A 13 11.63 20.58 -56.20
C LEU A 13 11.69 19.17 -55.62
N TRP A 14 12.89 18.60 -55.41
CA TRP A 14 13.04 17.24 -54.88
C TRP A 14 13.32 17.16 -53.37
N SER A 15 13.58 18.28 -52.72
CA SER A 15 13.86 18.34 -51.25
C SER A 15 12.61 18.64 -50.39
N LEU A 16 11.44 18.89 -50.98
CA LEU A 16 10.23 19.26 -50.26
C LEU A 16 9.45 18.09 -49.59
N PRO A 17 9.50 16.84 -50.07
CA PRO A 17 8.75 15.76 -49.40
C PRO A 17 9.41 15.16 -48.17
N LEU A 18 10.70 15.53 -47.81
CA LEU A 18 11.40 14.92 -46.67
C LEU A 18 11.08 15.57 -45.31
N LEU A 19 10.38 16.69 -45.28
CA LEU A 19 10.04 17.41 -44.06
C LEU A 19 8.65 17.08 -43.47
N LEU A 20 7.85 16.25 -44.15
CA LEU A 20 6.49 15.92 -43.73
C LEU A 20 6.35 14.60 -42.95
N THR A 21 7.43 13.85 -42.71
CA THR A 21 7.39 12.55 -41.99
C THR A 21 7.75 12.63 -40.52
N ALA A 22 8.00 13.81 -39.95
CA ALA A 22 8.44 13.98 -38.56
C ALA A 22 7.32 14.03 -37.50
N CYS A 23 6.04 13.83 -37.87
CA CYS A 23 4.91 13.88 -36.93
C CYS A 23 4.19 12.51 -36.79
N VAL A 24 4.90 11.40 -36.94
CA VAL A 24 4.29 10.08 -36.69
C VAL A 24 4.69 9.58 -35.31
N GLY A 25 3.74 9.68 -34.35
CA GLY A 25 3.75 8.88 -33.15
C GLY A 25 4.48 9.48 -31.94
N ALA A 26 3.90 10.52 -31.34
CA ALA A 26 4.14 10.71 -29.91
C ALA A 26 3.64 9.45 -29.18
N PRO A 27 4.47 8.75 -28.37
CA PRO A 27 4.01 7.60 -27.63
C PRO A 27 2.83 8.03 -26.74
N SER A 28 1.74 7.28 -26.76
CA SER A 28 0.60 7.52 -25.88
C SER A 28 1.10 7.49 -24.43
N ILE A 29 0.75 8.50 -23.65
CA ILE A 29 1.04 8.51 -22.21
C ILE A 29 0.29 7.31 -21.61
N PRO A 30 0.97 6.40 -20.88
CA PRO A 30 0.30 5.27 -20.25
C PRO A 30 -0.80 5.73 -19.30
N GLU A 31 -1.92 5.03 -19.29
CA GLU A 31 -2.99 5.29 -18.33
C GLU A 31 -2.60 4.88 -16.92
N THR A 32 -3.04 5.64 -15.92
CA THR A 32 -2.84 5.29 -14.52
C THR A 32 -3.77 4.15 -14.11
N THR A 33 -3.19 3.07 -13.62
CA THR A 33 -3.90 1.91 -13.07
C THR A 33 -4.02 2.05 -11.56
N TRP A 34 -5.24 1.95 -11.04
CA TRP A 34 -5.53 2.00 -9.62
C TRP A 34 -5.73 0.59 -9.06
N HIS A 35 -5.04 0.27 -7.97
CA HIS A 35 -5.08 -1.02 -7.32
C HIS A 35 -5.86 -0.94 -6.02
N ARG A 36 -6.69 -1.96 -5.77
CA ARG A 36 -7.36 -2.21 -4.50
C ARG A 36 -6.63 -3.30 -3.74
N LEU A 37 -6.54 -3.19 -2.43
CA LEU A 37 -6.15 -4.35 -1.64
C LEU A 37 -7.21 -5.44 -1.80
N PRO A 38 -6.79 -6.72 -1.90
CA PRO A 38 -7.71 -7.85 -1.83
C PRO A 38 -8.57 -7.78 -0.56
N GLU A 39 -9.76 -8.34 -0.61
CA GLU A 39 -10.59 -8.47 0.60
C GLU A 39 -9.82 -9.24 1.68
N ALA A 40 -9.97 -8.81 2.94
CA ALA A 40 -9.38 -9.50 4.06
C ALA A 40 -10.01 -10.89 4.23
N GLN A 41 -9.19 -11.88 4.56
CA GLN A 41 -9.74 -13.16 5.03
C GLN A 41 -10.51 -12.91 6.31
N ARG A 42 -11.67 -13.57 6.42
CA ARG A 42 -12.48 -13.44 7.63
C ARG A 42 -11.73 -14.05 8.81
N PRO A 43 -11.44 -13.27 9.86
CA PRO A 43 -10.75 -13.79 11.02
C PRO A 43 -11.63 -14.73 11.82
N GLU A 44 -11.02 -15.59 12.63
CA GLU A 44 -11.73 -16.32 13.66
C GLU A 44 -12.28 -15.37 14.73
N ALA A 45 -13.41 -15.73 15.32
CA ALA A 45 -13.99 -14.95 16.41
C ALA A 45 -13.04 -14.96 17.62
N MET A 46 -12.85 -13.81 18.23
CA MET A 46 -12.03 -13.69 19.43
C MET A 46 -12.73 -14.33 20.64
N PRO A 47 -12.05 -15.19 21.39
CA PRO A 47 -12.65 -15.85 22.57
C PRO A 47 -12.90 -14.85 23.72
N GLN A 48 -12.22 -13.71 23.73
CA GLN A 48 -12.31 -12.68 24.75
C GLN A 48 -12.41 -11.31 24.09
N ALA A 49 -13.63 -10.82 23.92
CA ALA A 49 -13.92 -9.47 23.49
C ALA A 49 -13.97 -8.53 24.71
N THR A 50 -13.68 -7.26 24.52
CA THR A 50 -13.92 -6.23 25.54
C THR A 50 -15.31 -5.61 25.32
N ASP A 51 -16.02 -5.34 26.43
CA ASP A 51 -17.30 -4.61 26.42
C ASP A 51 -17.11 -3.09 26.24
N ALA A 52 -15.93 -2.66 25.77
CA ALA A 52 -15.58 -1.27 25.58
C ALA A 52 -15.57 -0.88 24.09
N VAL A 53 -15.52 0.42 23.85
CA VAL A 53 -15.32 0.99 22.49
C VAL A 53 -13.85 0.93 22.13
N LEU A 54 -13.52 0.43 20.92
CA LEU A 54 -12.19 0.42 20.34
C LEU A 54 -12.13 1.38 19.14
N ALA A 55 -11.38 2.45 19.28
CA ALA A 55 -11.14 3.43 18.23
C ALA A 55 -9.92 3.06 17.38
N VAL A 56 -10.09 2.99 16.07
CA VAL A 56 -9.00 2.74 15.13
C VAL A 56 -8.58 4.06 14.50
N HIS A 57 -7.32 4.41 14.67
CA HIS A 57 -6.74 5.59 14.03
C HIS A 57 -6.36 5.30 12.58
N ARG A 58 -6.33 6.33 11.74
CA ARG A 58 -5.62 6.26 10.48
C ARG A 58 -4.16 5.88 10.77
N PHE A 59 -3.61 4.94 10.00
CA PHE A 59 -2.23 4.52 10.18
C PHE A 59 -1.28 5.63 9.73
N GLU A 60 -0.27 5.88 10.55
CA GLU A 60 0.80 6.83 10.24
C GLU A 60 1.73 6.24 9.17
N ALA A 61 2.15 7.07 8.24
CA ALA A 61 3.08 6.72 7.19
C ALA A 61 4.00 7.91 6.91
N ASP A 62 5.29 7.65 6.77
CA ASP A 62 6.28 8.68 6.51
C ASP A 62 6.83 8.56 5.07
N GLY A 63 7.23 9.70 4.51
CA GLY A 63 7.88 9.75 3.20
C GLY A 63 7.05 9.10 2.10
N LEU A 64 7.66 8.23 1.31
CA LEU A 64 7.01 7.56 0.17
C LEU A 64 5.84 6.66 0.58
N TYR A 65 5.81 6.16 1.81
CA TYR A 65 4.71 5.31 2.29
C TYR A 65 3.41 6.09 2.53
N ALA A 66 3.48 7.42 2.61
CA ALA A 66 2.31 8.27 2.74
C ALA A 66 1.56 8.48 1.41
N ASP A 67 2.24 8.24 0.29
CA ASP A 67 1.71 8.44 -1.05
C ASP A 67 0.94 7.21 -1.56
N GLN A 68 0.15 7.40 -2.62
CA GLN A 68 -0.65 6.33 -3.23
C GLN A 68 0.16 5.46 -4.20
N ALA A 69 1.38 5.84 -4.58
CA ALA A 69 2.17 5.08 -5.53
C ALA A 69 2.53 3.68 -5.00
N LEU A 70 2.44 2.66 -5.86
CA LEU A 70 3.05 1.37 -5.54
C LEU A 70 4.57 1.53 -5.51
N LEU A 71 5.19 0.94 -4.48
CA LEU A 71 6.63 1.04 -4.27
C LEU A 71 7.34 -0.28 -4.56
N TYR A 72 8.57 -0.16 -5.04
CA TYR A 72 9.45 -1.32 -5.22
C TYR A 72 10.89 -1.03 -4.82
N GLY A 73 11.54 -2.02 -4.23
CA GLY A 73 12.97 -2.01 -3.95
C GLY A 73 13.77 -2.41 -5.19
N LEU A 74 14.98 -1.89 -5.29
CA LEU A 74 15.94 -2.28 -6.33
C LEU A 74 16.73 -3.53 -5.94
N ASP A 75 16.77 -3.86 -4.66
CA ASP A 75 17.38 -5.06 -4.10
C ASP A 75 16.47 -5.68 -3.02
N SER A 76 16.79 -6.88 -2.57
CA SER A 76 16.00 -7.63 -1.58
C SER A 76 15.92 -6.96 -0.21
N GLU A 77 16.83 -6.05 0.11
CA GLU A 77 16.84 -5.29 1.36
C GLU A 77 16.09 -3.96 1.25
N ALA A 78 15.67 -3.59 0.03
CA ALA A 78 14.99 -2.32 -0.27
C ALA A 78 15.77 -1.09 0.22
N ARG A 79 17.10 -1.11 0.09
CA ARG A 79 17.92 0.06 0.44
C ARG A 79 17.63 1.27 -0.43
N GLN A 80 17.19 1.01 -1.65
CA GLN A 80 16.71 2.04 -2.57
C GLN A 80 15.29 1.70 -2.99
N LEU A 81 14.38 2.64 -2.81
CA LEU A 81 12.99 2.53 -3.21
C LEU A 81 12.72 3.41 -4.44
N ARG A 82 11.82 2.93 -5.28
CA ARG A 82 11.23 3.67 -6.38
C ARG A 82 9.71 3.54 -6.35
N ALA A 83 9.06 4.57 -6.88
CA ALA A 83 7.62 4.59 -7.08
C ALA A 83 7.28 4.25 -8.52
N TYR A 84 6.24 3.46 -8.74
CA TYR A 84 5.63 3.30 -10.06
C TYR A 84 4.87 4.56 -10.44
N HIS A 85 5.12 5.11 -11.62
CA HIS A 85 4.48 6.35 -12.06
C HIS A 85 2.99 6.16 -12.40
N TYR A 86 2.63 5.01 -12.94
CA TYR A 86 1.29 4.72 -13.49
C TYR A 86 0.54 3.62 -12.73
N HIS A 87 1.04 3.22 -11.54
CA HIS A 87 0.38 2.23 -10.69
C HIS A 87 0.26 2.78 -9.28
N GLN A 88 -0.97 2.95 -8.84
CA GLN A 88 -1.29 3.59 -7.57
C GLN A 88 -2.31 2.77 -6.78
N TRP A 89 -2.25 2.88 -5.46
CA TRP A 89 -3.33 2.44 -4.61
C TRP A 89 -4.54 3.37 -4.76
N ILE A 90 -5.75 2.85 -4.63
CA ILE A 90 -6.98 3.66 -4.74
C ILE A 90 -7.08 4.74 -3.66
N ASP A 91 -6.49 4.48 -2.49
CA ASP A 91 -6.37 5.42 -1.36
C ASP A 91 -4.95 5.31 -0.79
N PRO A 92 -4.44 6.34 -0.08
CA PRO A 92 -3.19 6.23 0.66
C PRO A 92 -3.17 5.01 1.60
N PRO A 93 -2.03 4.30 1.74
CA PRO A 93 -1.92 3.08 2.54
C PRO A 93 -2.45 3.21 3.97
N GLY A 94 -2.24 4.35 4.61
CA GLY A 94 -2.75 4.59 5.97
C GLY A 94 -4.27 4.55 6.10
N ILE A 95 -5.01 4.93 5.06
CA ILE A 95 -6.48 4.84 4.99
C ILE A 95 -6.91 3.41 4.68
N LEU A 96 -6.24 2.76 3.71
CA LEU A 96 -6.51 1.36 3.36
C LEU A 96 -6.38 0.45 4.57
N LEU A 97 -5.30 0.62 5.36
CA LEU A 97 -5.05 -0.15 6.56
C LEU A 97 -6.08 0.14 7.66
N GLN A 98 -6.42 1.40 7.93
CA GLN A 98 -7.46 1.73 8.90
C GLN A 98 -8.76 0.98 8.61
N ARG A 99 -9.27 1.07 7.37
CA ARG A 99 -10.52 0.38 6.96
C ARG A 99 -10.41 -1.14 7.10
N ARG A 100 -9.29 -1.72 6.67
CA ARG A 100 -9.05 -3.17 6.76
C ARG A 100 -8.99 -3.65 8.22
N TRP A 101 -8.34 -2.90 9.11
CA TRP A 101 -8.28 -3.21 10.54
C TRP A 101 -9.65 -3.08 11.21
N MET A 102 -10.39 -2.01 10.92
CA MET A 102 -11.78 -1.87 11.43
C MET A 102 -12.65 -3.06 11.04
N GLN A 103 -12.61 -3.45 9.76
CA GLN A 103 -13.37 -4.60 9.26
C GLN A 103 -12.97 -5.91 9.96
N ALA A 104 -11.66 -6.19 10.08
CA ALA A 104 -11.17 -7.40 10.73
C ALA A 104 -11.56 -7.45 12.22
N LEU A 105 -11.43 -6.35 12.95
CA LEU A 105 -11.81 -6.24 14.37
C LEU A 105 -13.33 -6.43 14.57
N GLN A 106 -14.16 -5.84 13.68
CA GLN A 106 -15.61 -6.04 13.70
C GLN A 106 -15.97 -7.50 13.45
N GLN A 107 -15.36 -8.13 12.44
CA GLN A 107 -15.63 -9.53 12.09
C GLN A 107 -15.15 -10.51 13.17
N ALA A 108 -14.08 -10.17 13.89
CA ALA A 108 -13.57 -10.95 15.02
C ALA A 108 -14.39 -10.75 16.31
N GLY A 109 -15.26 -9.74 16.37
CA GLY A 109 -15.96 -9.37 17.60
C GLY A 109 -15.02 -8.86 18.69
N ALA A 110 -13.98 -8.08 18.30
CA ALA A 110 -12.91 -7.68 19.20
C ALA A 110 -13.31 -6.67 20.27
N ALA A 111 -14.42 -5.95 20.09
CA ALA A 111 -14.97 -4.99 21.05
C ALA A 111 -16.47 -4.83 20.78
N GLU A 112 -17.20 -4.25 21.76
CA GLU A 112 -18.63 -3.94 21.60
C GLU A 112 -18.86 -3.02 20.38
N GLN A 113 -18.00 -2.01 20.20
CA GLN A 113 -18.06 -1.11 19.06
C GLN A 113 -16.66 -0.83 18.52
N ILE A 114 -16.51 -0.90 17.20
CA ILE A 114 -15.32 -0.51 16.47
C ILE A 114 -15.64 0.79 15.72
N VAL A 115 -14.94 1.87 16.06
CA VAL A 115 -15.22 3.20 15.52
C VAL A 115 -13.94 3.88 15.01
N GLU A 116 -14.10 4.93 14.22
CA GLU A 116 -12.99 5.83 13.91
C GLU A 116 -12.64 6.70 15.15
N ARG A 117 -11.40 7.16 15.23
CA ARG A 117 -10.97 7.98 16.38
C ARG A 117 -11.82 9.22 16.61
N SER A 118 -12.33 9.84 15.57
CA SER A 118 -13.21 11.03 15.62
C SER A 118 -14.54 10.78 16.36
N GLN A 119 -14.96 9.53 16.45
CA GLN A 119 -16.25 9.12 17.04
C GLN A 119 -16.11 8.57 18.46
N ALA A 120 -14.87 8.42 18.95
CA ALA A 120 -14.61 7.79 20.24
C ALA A 120 -14.43 8.81 21.37
N ALA A 121 -14.88 8.45 22.56
CA ALA A 121 -14.59 9.14 23.82
C ALA A 121 -13.08 9.11 24.14
N SER A 122 -12.64 9.99 25.02
CA SER A 122 -11.21 10.14 25.36
C SER A 122 -10.63 8.95 26.12
N ASP A 123 -11.45 8.17 26.80
CA ASP A 123 -11.11 7.00 27.63
C ASP A 123 -11.27 5.65 26.89
N ALA A 124 -11.74 5.69 25.62
CA ALA A 124 -11.85 4.51 24.79
C ALA A 124 -10.49 3.86 24.54
N TRP A 125 -10.50 2.56 24.25
CA TRP A 125 -9.35 1.88 23.67
C TRP A 125 -8.98 2.50 22.32
N GLN A 126 -7.69 2.64 22.06
CA GLN A 126 -7.17 3.28 20.86
C GLN A 126 -6.14 2.37 20.20
N LEU A 127 -6.43 1.94 18.98
CA LEU A 127 -5.46 1.27 18.12
C LEU A 127 -4.80 2.29 17.20
N ARG A 128 -3.48 2.40 17.28
CA ARG A 128 -2.63 3.20 16.40
C ARG A 128 -1.70 2.28 15.64
N GLY A 129 -1.56 2.53 14.36
CA GLY A 129 -0.62 1.82 13.51
C GLY A 129 0.35 2.78 12.82
N ARG A 130 1.58 2.32 12.61
CA ARG A 130 2.60 2.99 11.79
C ARG A 130 3.13 2.04 10.76
N ILE A 131 3.22 2.50 9.51
CA ILE A 131 3.78 1.74 8.39
C ILE A 131 5.30 1.87 8.43
N LEU A 132 6.00 0.74 8.51
CA LEU A 132 7.46 0.67 8.52
C LEU A 132 8.01 0.14 7.19
N ARG A 133 7.26 -0.76 6.51
CA ARG A 133 7.56 -1.32 5.20
C ARG A 133 6.26 -1.56 4.43
N TRP A 134 6.25 -1.18 3.15
CA TRP A 134 5.08 -1.30 2.27
C TRP A 134 5.52 -1.34 0.80
N GLU A 135 6.30 -2.34 0.42
CA GLU A 135 6.88 -2.41 -0.92
C GLU A 135 6.99 -3.85 -1.43
N ARG A 136 7.17 -3.96 -2.74
CA ARG A 136 7.64 -5.20 -3.35
C ARG A 136 9.16 -5.14 -3.56
N VAL A 137 9.83 -6.28 -3.46
CA VAL A 137 11.28 -6.39 -3.64
C VAL A 137 11.64 -7.63 -4.45
N PRO A 138 12.73 -7.61 -5.23
CA PRO A 138 13.23 -8.82 -5.86
C PRO A 138 13.87 -9.72 -4.80
N THR A 139 13.75 -11.03 -4.98
CA THR A 139 14.55 -12.02 -4.25
C THR A 139 15.96 -12.13 -4.85
N SER A 140 16.84 -12.86 -4.22
CA SER A 140 18.18 -13.15 -4.78
C SER A 140 18.13 -13.99 -6.07
N THR A 141 17.03 -14.70 -6.33
CA THR A 141 16.77 -15.47 -7.55
C THR A 141 16.05 -14.67 -8.64
N GLY A 142 15.72 -13.39 -8.38
CA GLY A 142 15.03 -12.51 -9.34
C GLY A 142 13.51 -12.64 -9.33
N GLU A 143 12.95 -13.49 -8.48
CA GLU A 143 11.51 -13.53 -8.23
C GLU A 143 11.08 -12.33 -7.40
N TRP A 144 9.77 -12.08 -7.34
CA TRP A 144 9.24 -10.97 -6.55
C TRP A 144 8.56 -11.43 -5.28
N GLN A 145 8.75 -10.66 -4.23
CA GLN A 145 8.03 -10.79 -2.96
C GLN A 145 7.61 -9.41 -2.46
N VAL A 146 6.67 -9.36 -1.55
CA VAL A 146 6.30 -8.14 -0.84
C VAL A 146 6.85 -8.16 0.57
N GLN A 147 7.18 -6.97 1.08
CA GLN A 147 7.55 -6.74 2.47
C GLN A 147 6.52 -5.81 3.09
N VAL A 148 5.89 -6.26 4.16
CA VAL A 148 4.97 -5.48 4.98
C VAL A 148 5.49 -5.49 6.41
N ALA A 149 5.70 -4.31 6.98
CA ALA A 149 6.01 -4.20 8.41
C ALA A 149 5.22 -3.04 9.02
N LEU A 150 4.60 -3.30 10.15
CA LEU A 150 3.75 -2.36 10.88
C LEU A 150 4.15 -2.33 12.35
N GLU A 151 4.19 -1.16 12.97
CA GLU A 151 4.15 -1.04 14.42
C GLU A 151 2.69 -0.80 14.84
N LEU A 152 2.17 -1.62 15.73
CA LEU A 152 0.84 -1.47 16.29
C LEU A 152 0.93 -1.16 17.79
N ARG A 153 0.09 -0.23 18.24
CA ARG A 153 -0.03 0.18 19.65
C ARG A 153 -1.48 0.17 20.04
N LEU A 154 -1.77 -0.49 21.15
CA LEU A 154 -3.06 -0.46 21.82
C LEU A 154 -2.90 0.25 23.17
N GLN A 155 -3.72 1.23 23.45
CA GLN A 155 -3.72 1.95 24.72
C GLN A 155 -5.14 2.35 25.11
N ARG A 156 -5.40 2.50 26.41
CA ARG A 156 -6.66 3.04 26.92
C ARG A 156 -6.46 4.52 27.30
N GLY A 157 -7.28 5.38 26.69
CA GLY A 157 -7.21 6.81 26.96
C GLY A 157 -5.78 7.39 26.80
N ARG A 158 -5.20 7.88 27.91
CA ARG A 158 -3.85 8.44 27.99
C ARG A 158 -2.85 7.55 28.72
N GLU A 159 -3.23 6.32 29.01
CA GLU A 159 -2.38 5.38 29.71
C GLU A 159 -1.18 4.93 28.85
N LEU A 160 -0.23 4.25 29.48
CA LEU A 160 0.85 3.60 28.74
C LEU A 160 0.26 2.52 27.83
N PRO A 161 0.87 2.26 26.68
CA PRO A 161 0.39 1.21 25.78
C PRO A 161 0.35 -0.16 26.48
N ALA A 162 -0.82 -0.79 26.51
CA ALA A 162 -1.00 -2.16 26.97
C ALA A 162 -0.36 -3.16 25.98
N LEU A 163 -0.35 -2.80 24.67
CA LEU A 163 0.36 -3.55 23.64
C LEU A 163 1.14 -2.56 22.75
N ARG A 164 2.42 -2.85 22.52
CA ARG A 164 3.24 -2.21 21.50
C ARG A 164 4.16 -3.25 20.88
N LYS A 165 3.91 -3.57 19.61
CA LYS A 165 4.66 -4.61 18.90
C LYS A 165 4.82 -4.28 17.43
N GLN A 166 5.94 -4.72 16.86
CA GLN A 166 6.17 -4.71 15.42
C GLN A 166 5.79 -6.05 14.83
N TYR A 167 5.08 -6.02 13.73
CA TYR A 167 4.66 -7.17 12.92
C TYR A 167 5.26 -7.02 11.55
N SER A 168 5.88 -8.07 11.05
CA SER A 168 6.48 -8.06 9.70
C SER A 168 6.23 -9.38 9.00
N GLU A 169 5.89 -9.30 7.71
CA GLU A 169 5.70 -10.43 6.84
C GLU A 169 6.39 -10.20 5.50
N MET A 170 6.97 -11.25 4.97
CA MET A 170 7.45 -11.35 3.60
C MET A 170 6.64 -12.41 2.88
N GLN A 171 5.98 -12.05 1.79
CA GLN A 171 5.12 -12.94 1.05
C GLN A 171 5.57 -13.01 -0.41
N PRO A 172 5.94 -14.20 -0.93
CA PRO A 172 6.25 -14.37 -2.35
C PRO A 172 5.07 -14.00 -3.24
N ALA A 173 5.33 -13.28 -4.32
CA ALA A 173 4.37 -13.10 -5.38
C ALA A 173 4.38 -14.35 -6.29
N ARG A 174 3.21 -14.77 -6.75
CA ARG A 174 3.08 -15.96 -7.63
C ARG A 174 3.88 -15.83 -8.93
N ASP A 175 4.00 -14.61 -9.43
CA ASP A 175 4.74 -14.26 -10.66
C ASP A 175 5.25 -12.81 -10.58
N ALA A 176 5.89 -12.33 -11.65
CA ALA A 176 6.47 -10.99 -11.70
C ALA A 176 5.46 -9.86 -11.87
N SER A 177 4.18 -10.15 -12.07
CA SER A 177 3.15 -9.13 -12.28
C SER A 177 2.92 -8.26 -11.03
N LEU A 178 2.42 -7.05 -11.24
CA LEU A 178 1.99 -6.18 -10.14
C LEU A 178 0.74 -6.74 -9.46
N GLU A 179 -0.16 -7.36 -10.23
CA GLU A 179 -1.35 -8.01 -9.67
C GLU A 179 -0.97 -9.11 -8.67
N ALA A 180 0.00 -9.99 -9.02
CA ALA A 180 0.49 -11.01 -8.10
C ALA A 180 1.11 -10.40 -6.83
N SER A 181 1.78 -9.24 -6.94
CA SER A 181 2.32 -8.52 -5.78
C SER A 181 1.22 -7.90 -4.92
N VAL A 182 0.15 -7.37 -5.53
CA VAL A 182 -1.03 -6.85 -4.81
C VAL A 182 -1.72 -7.98 -4.02
N GLN A 183 -1.87 -9.16 -4.62
CA GLN A 183 -2.43 -10.34 -3.95
C GLN A 183 -1.52 -10.80 -2.78
N ALA A 184 -0.21 -10.82 -2.98
CA ALA A 184 0.76 -11.15 -1.94
C ALA A 184 0.72 -10.14 -0.77
N MET A 185 0.49 -8.83 -1.07
CA MET A 185 0.31 -7.79 -0.06
C MET A 185 -0.91 -8.09 0.83
N GLY A 186 -2.03 -8.48 0.22
CA GLY A 186 -3.23 -8.92 0.95
C GLY A 186 -2.93 -10.10 1.87
N ALA A 187 -2.26 -11.13 1.36
CA ALA A 187 -1.91 -12.32 2.15
C ALA A 187 -0.94 -12.02 3.30
N ALA A 188 0.04 -11.11 3.10
CA ALA A 188 0.92 -10.65 4.18
C ALA A 188 0.14 -9.94 5.29
N LEU A 189 -0.80 -9.07 4.91
CA LEU A 189 -1.67 -8.38 5.86
C LEU A 189 -2.57 -9.33 6.64
N ASP A 190 -3.12 -10.37 6.01
CA ASP A 190 -3.95 -11.37 6.70
C ASP A 190 -3.16 -12.09 7.80
N ARG A 191 -1.90 -12.46 7.55
CA ARG A 191 -1.02 -13.07 8.55
C ARG A 191 -0.73 -12.12 9.71
N ILE A 192 -0.41 -10.86 9.40
CA ILE A 192 -0.18 -9.83 10.43
C ILE A 192 -1.45 -9.65 11.28
N GLN A 193 -2.63 -9.58 10.64
CA GLN A 193 -3.91 -9.43 11.35
C GLN A 193 -4.20 -10.62 12.25
N THR A 194 -3.98 -11.85 11.79
CA THR A 194 -4.16 -13.07 12.61
C THR A 194 -3.27 -13.04 13.85
N THR A 195 -1.98 -12.73 13.67
CA THR A 195 -1.03 -12.62 14.79
C THR A 195 -1.42 -11.50 15.76
N PHE A 196 -1.82 -10.34 15.22
CA PHE A 196 -2.25 -9.21 16.04
C PHE A 196 -3.51 -9.53 16.85
N LEU A 197 -4.50 -10.19 16.27
CA LEU A 197 -5.74 -10.58 16.98
C LEU A 197 -5.47 -11.55 18.12
N THR A 198 -4.49 -12.46 17.97
CA THR A 198 -4.03 -13.34 19.05
C THR A 198 -3.41 -12.54 20.19
N ASP A 199 -2.52 -11.59 19.88
CA ASP A 199 -1.90 -10.72 20.89
C ASP A 199 -2.92 -9.80 21.57
N LEU A 200 -3.91 -9.31 20.81
CA LEU A 200 -5.00 -8.48 21.31
C LEU A 200 -5.87 -9.24 22.33
N ALA A 201 -6.24 -10.49 22.01
CA ALA A 201 -6.99 -11.37 22.92
C ALA A 201 -6.22 -11.60 24.23
N ALA A 202 -4.93 -11.88 24.14
CA ALA A 202 -4.08 -12.05 25.33
C ALA A 202 -3.98 -10.76 26.15
N THR A 203 -3.93 -9.60 25.49
CA THR A 203 -3.88 -8.29 26.15
C THR A 203 -5.16 -8.02 26.92
N PHE A 204 -6.33 -8.21 26.29
CA PHE A 204 -7.62 -8.01 26.99
C PHE A 204 -7.84 -9.00 28.12
N ALA A 205 -7.33 -10.24 28.02
CA ALA A 205 -7.38 -11.22 29.10
C ALA A 205 -6.54 -10.84 30.32
N ALA A 206 -5.46 -10.09 30.12
CA ALA A 206 -4.57 -9.64 31.19
C ALA A 206 -5.05 -8.35 31.88
N GLU A 207 -5.97 -7.60 31.25
CA GLU A 207 -6.54 -6.40 31.87
C GLU A 207 -7.53 -6.80 32.97
N PRO A 208 -7.41 -6.26 34.18
CA PRO A 208 -8.43 -6.47 35.21
C PRO A 208 -9.74 -5.88 34.71
N GLY A 209 -10.80 -6.68 34.70
CA GLY A 209 -12.15 -6.20 34.39
C GLY A 209 -12.54 -5.00 35.24
N PRO A 210 -13.47 -4.18 34.77
CA PRO A 210 -13.93 -2.99 35.48
C PRO A 210 -14.52 -3.30 36.85
#